data_29fde800ea95a89b121aa1a34d0a4172
#
_entry.id   29fde800ea95a89b121aa1a34d0a4172
#
_cell.length_a   1.000
_cell.length_b   1.000
_cell.length_c   1.000
_cell.angle_alpha   90.00
_cell.angle_beta   90.00
_cell.angle_gamma   90.00
#
_symmetry.space_group_name_H-M   'P 1'
#
loop_
_entity.id
_entity.type
_entity.pdbx_description
1 polymer ?
#
loop_
_entity_poly.entity_id
_entity_poly.type
_entity_poly.pdbx_seq_one_letter_code
_entity_poly.pdbx_strand_id
1 'polypeptide(L)'
;MDFEEYRAHDATSLAKLVADRQVSAAELLTLARERAAAVNPRINAVVRDVPAVPADRPQGPFSGVPFLIKDLAQDYAGLPTSAGSRALMSAPAAEHATVVQRWIDAGLVIFGKTNTPEFGAKGITESLAWGPARNPWDTNRTPGGSSGGSAAAVAAGIVPCAGANDGGGSIRIPAACCGLVGLKPGRGLTPSGPLAGEAMHGSAVQGVVSRTVRDTAGMLDVISGGEPFGPYVPAMPPTSLASCVGQDPGALRIGVRVPSAITPTPHREAHAAVAATVRALTELGHQVDELPEAPYDDAELARDFLLTWFVVAAWEVAEAKRLSGAGDESFERDTLIMAALGRATSSVDYVDAVERRHAHTRRLSTFFESYDLLLTPTLATPPPTIGEFELPVALARAADALLKTRTARFLKYTKIVDDMVDKNLNWVPYTQLANLTGRPAISLPLHWTPEGLPMGVQFVAPLAGESLLVKLAAQLEQAMPWAGRVAPI
;
A
#
# COMPACT_ATOMS: atom_id res chain seq x y z
N MET A 1 -20.68 23.33 -7.36
CA MET A 1 -20.66 21.85 -7.30
C MET A 1 -21.12 21.43 -5.92
N ASP A 2 -22.00 20.44 -5.79
CA ASP A 2 -22.31 19.81 -4.50
C ASP A 2 -21.42 18.59 -4.20
N PHE A 3 -21.58 17.98 -3.02
CA PHE A 3 -20.75 16.83 -2.63
C PHE A 3 -21.01 15.58 -3.47
N GLU A 4 -22.24 15.34 -3.90
CA GLU A 4 -22.60 14.17 -4.72
C GLU A 4 -21.97 14.28 -6.12
N GLU A 5 -21.97 15.48 -6.69
CA GLU A 5 -21.28 15.78 -7.94
C GLU A 5 -19.75 15.62 -7.76
N TYR A 6 -19.16 16.20 -6.69
CA TYR A 6 -17.74 16.07 -6.39
C TYR A 6 -17.32 14.59 -6.28
N ARG A 7 -18.09 13.82 -5.54
CA ARG A 7 -17.82 12.39 -5.31
C ARG A 7 -17.94 11.55 -6.58
N ALA A 8 -18.80 11.93 -7.52
CA ALA A 8 -18.98 11.22 -8.78
C ALA A 8 -17.78 11.36 -9.73
N HIS A 9 -16.97 12.41 -9.57
CA HIS A 9 -15.77 12.65 -10.36
C HIS A 9 -14.55 11.96 -9.75
N ASP A 10 -13.67 11.45 -10.62
CA ASP A 10 -12.31 11.04 -10.26
C ASP A 10 -11.32 12.23 -10.39
N ALA A 11 -10.05 12.04 -10.04
CA ALA A 11 -9.07 13.12 -10.04
C ALA A 11 -8.86 13.72 -11.44
N THR A 12 -8.82 12.88 -12.46
CA THR A 12 -8.68 13.29 -13.86
C THR A 12 -9.84 14.18 -14.30
N SER A 13 -11.07 13.81 -13.95
CA SER A 13 -12.26 14.61 -14.27
C SER A 13 -12.28 15.94 -13.51
N LEU A 14 -11.96 15.93 -12.20
CA LEU A 14 -11.90 17.15 -11.40
C LEU A 14 -10.86 18.12 -11.94
N ALA A 15 -9.67 17.63 -12.30
CA ALA A 15 -8.63 18.47 -12.91
C ALA A 15 -9.14 19.11 -14.23
N LYS A 16 -9.87 18.36 -15.04
CA LYS A 16 -10.47 18.88 -16.27
C LYS A 16 -11.50 19.98 -15.98
N LEU A 17 -12.37 19.80 -15.00
CA LEU A 17 -13.36 20.82 -14.60
C LEU A 17 -12.68 22.12 -14.14
N VAL A 18 -11.56 22.01 -13.41
CA VAL A 18 -10.76 23.18 -13.01
C VAL A 18 -10.12 23.86 -14.22
N ALA A 19 -9.52 23.10 -15.13
CA ALA A 19 -8.91 23.62 -16.36
C ALA A 19 -9.95 24.33 -17.26
N ASP A 20 -11.16 23.77 -17.36
CA ASP A 20 -12.29 24.33 -18.11
C ASP A 20 -12.98 25.49 -17.34
N ARG A 21 -12.54 25.84 -16.13
CA ARG A 21 -13.10 26.87 -15.25
C ARG A 21 -14.56 26.64 -14.85
N GLN A 22 -14.99 25.41 -14.81
CA GLN A 22 -16.35 25.01 -14.35
C GLN A 22 -16.42 24.96 -12.82
N VAL A 23 -15.28 24.73 -12.16
CA VAL A 23 -15.11 24.75 -10.72
C VAL A 23 -13.74 25.34 -10.37
N SER A 24 -13.59 25.97 -9.21
CA SER A 24 -12.30 26.44 -8.74
C SER A 24 -11.62 25.41 -7.83
N ALA A 25 -10.28 25.47 -7.76
CA ALA A 25 -9.51 24.65 -6.81
C ALA A 25 -9.92 24.91 -5.34
N ALA A 26 -10.31 26.15 -5.02
CA ALA A 26 -10.78 26.53 -3.69
C ALA A 26 -12.12 25.87 -3.34
N GLU A 27 -13.06 25.78 -4.28
CA GLU A 27 -14.33 25.08 -4.09
C GLU A 27 -14.10 23.57 -3.88
N LEU A 28 -13.23 22.95 -4.68
CA LEU A 28 -12.90 21.52 -4.51
C LEU A 28 -12.25 21.25 -3.15
N LEU A 29 -11.32 22.10 -2.70
CA LEU A 29 -10.69 22.00 -1.39
C LEU A 29 -11.70 22.17 -0.26
N THR A 30 -12.66 23.08 -0.40
CA THR A 30 -13.73 23.28 0.58
C THR A 30 -14.57 22.02 0.72
N LEU A 31 -15.04 21.43 -0.38
CA LEU A 31 -15.81 20.19 -0.37
C LEU A 31 -15.03 19.02 0.27
N ALA A 32 -13.75 18.88 -0.07
CA ALA A 32 -12.88 17.85 0.53
C ALA A 32 -12.72 18.03 2.05
N ARG A 33 -12.53 19.26 2.52
CA ARG A 33 -12.41 19.59 3.95
C ARG A 33 -13.74 19.39 4.69
N GLU A 34 -14.86 19.81 4.12
CA GLU A 34 -16.20 19.60 4.69
C GLU A 34 -16.49 18.09 4.82
N ARG A 35 -16.18 17.31 3.78
CA ARG A 35 -16.34 15.86 3.86
C ARG A 35 -15.42 15.25 4.91
N ALA A 36 -14.16 15.66 4.97
CA ALA A 36 -13.22 15.22 6.00
C ALA A 36 -13.76 15.53 7.40
N ALA A 37 -14.22 16.76 7.65
CA ALA A 37 -14.80 17.15 8.95
C ALA A 37 -16.02 16.29 9.32
N ALA A 38 -16.85 15.93 8.36
CA ALA A 38 -18.06 15.12 8.60
C ALA A 38 -17.75 13.65 8.93
N VAL A 39 -16.76 13.02 8.25
CA VAL A 39 -16.55 11.57 8.37
C VAL A 39 -15.31 11.17 9.16
N ASN A 40 -14.29 12.02 9.23
CA ASN A 40 -13.02 11.68 9.88
C ASN A 40 -13.14 11.34 11.38
N PRO A 41 -14.05 11.94 12.16
CA PRO A 41 -14.28 11.50 13.55
C PRO A 41 -14.69 10.03 13.69
N ARG A 42 -15.27 9.42 12.64
CA ARG A 42 -15.69 8.02 12.63
C ARG A 42 -14.62 7.09 12.06
N ILE A 43 -13.78 7.57 11.12
CA ILE A 43 -12.83 6.72 10.40
C ILE A 43 -11.36 6.97 10.75
N ASN A 44 -11.02 8.09 11.38
CA ASN A 44 -9.67 8.46 11.79
C ASN A 44 -8.63 8.28 10.66
N ALA A 45 -9.00 8.72 9.44
CA ALA A 45 -8.20 8.58 8.24
C ALA A 45 -7.14 9.68 8.09
N VAL A 46 -7.50 10.93 8.42
CA VAL A 46 -6.63 12.12 8.34
C VAL A 46 -6.18 12.48 9.75
N VAL A 47 -4.88 12.56 9.97
CA VAL A 47 -4.29 12.71 11.32
C VAL A 47 -3.52 14.01 11.50
N ARG A 48 -3.20 14.70 10.41
CA ARG A 48 -2.49 15.99 10.45
C ARG A 48 -2.94 16.88 9.30
N ASP A 49 -3.22 18.13 9.61
CA ASP A 49 -3.50 19.13 8.59
C ASP A 49 -2.22 19.63 7.93
N VAL A 50 -2.30 19.91 6.64
CA VAL A 50 -1.30 20.65 5.86
C VAL A 50 -1.89 21.99 5.48
N PRO A 51 -1.22 23.13 5.76
CA PRO A 51 -1.68 24.45 5.34
C PRO A 51 -1.70 24.53 3.81
N ALA A 52 -2.86 24.27 3.21
CA ALA A 52 -3.04 24.28 1.77
C ALA A 52 -3.69 25.60 1.33
N VAL A 53 -3.03 26.29 0.41
CA VAL A 53 -3.57 27.47 -0.28
C VAL A 53 -3.58 27.15 -1.77
N PRO A 54 -4.76 26.88 -2.37
CA PRO A 54 -4.85 26.63 -3.79
C PRO A 54 -4.37 27.84 -4.59
N ALA A 55 -3.60 27.60 -5.65
CA ALA A 55 -3.24 28.66 -6.58
C ALA A 55 -4.47 29.13 -7.37
N ASP A 56 -4.57 30.43 -7.67
CA ASP A 56 -5.65 30.97 -8.50
C ASP A 56 -5.70 30.35 -9.91
N ARG A 57 -4.53 29.97 -10.42
CA ARG A 57 -4.36 29.30 -11.71
C ARG A 57 -3.41 28.11 -11.53
N PRO A 58 -3.88 26.98 -10.98
CA PRO A 58 -3.05 25.81 -10.83
C PRO A 58 -2.63 25.28 -12.21
N GLN A 59 -1.40 24.76 -12.29
CA GLN A 59 -0.84 24.16 -13.51
C GLN A 59 -0.54 22.69 -13.26
N GLY A 60 -0.45 21.92 -14.33
CA GLY A 60 -0.15 20.50 -14.27
C GLY A 60 -1.36 19.60 -14.54
N PRO A 61 -1.13 18.30 -14.73
CA PRO A 61 -2.16 17.35 -15.16
C PRO A 61 -3.28 17.13 -14.12
N PHE A 62 -3.03 17.42 -12.84
CA PHE A 62 -4.00 17.29 -11.75
C PHE A 62 -4.29 18.63 -11.06
N SER A 63 -4.28 19.70 -11.84
CA SER A 63 -4.45 21.07 -11.37
C SER A 63 -5.67 21.26 -10.48
N GLY A 64 -5.42 21.68 -9.23
CA GLY A 64 -6.44 22.07 -8.26
C GLY A 64 -7.15 20.92 -7.57
N VAL A 65 -6.79 19.67 -7.84
CA VAL A 65 -7.41 18.50 -7.20
C VAL A 65 -6.94 18.36 -5.75
N PRO A 66 -7.85 18.25 -4.77
CA PRO A 66 -7.49 17.99 -3.37
C PRO A 66 -6.81 16.63 -3.22
N PHE A 67 -5.74 16.61 -2.42
CA PHE A 67 -4.92 15.41 -2.24
C PHE A 67 -4.46 15.26 -0.80
N LEU A 68 -4.29 14.01 -0.37
CA LEU A 68 -3.74 13.64 0.93
C LEU A 68 -2.49 12.80 0.74
N ILE A 69 -1.48 13.03 1.57
CA ILE A 69 -0.25 12.24 1.59
C ILE A 69 -0.18 11.35 2.82
N LYS A 70 0.55 10.26 2.75
CA LYS A 70 0.72 9.34 3.87
C LYS A 70 1.67 9.92 4.91
N ASP A 71 1.40 9.73 6.20
CA ASP A 71 2.28 10.16 7.30
C ASP A 71 3.49 9.21 7.49
N LEU A 72 4.02 8.66 6.38
CA LEU A 72 5.20 7.81 6.31
C LEU A 72 5.92 7.98 4.97
N ALA A 73 7.18 8.41 5.01
CA ALA A 73 8.07 8.57 3.85
C ALA A 73 7.51 9.49 2.72
N GLN A 74 6.52 10.34 3.04
CA GLN A 74 5.98 11.38 2.17
C GLN A 74 6.10 12.72 2.91
N ASP A 75 7.35 13.16 3.05
CA ASP A 75 7.69 14.36 3.80
C ASP A 75 7.15 15.61 3.11
N TYR A 76 6.52 16.48 3.91
CA TYR A 76 6.14 17.83 3.53
C TYR A 76 7.01 18.81 4.33
N ALA A 77 7.79 19.63 3.66
CA ALA A 77 8.73 20.56 4.28
C ALA A 77 8.07 21.41 5.37
N GLY A 78 8.72 21.54 6.51
CA GLY A 78 8.23 22.28 7.67
C GLY A 78 7.22 21.58 8.55
N LEU A 79 6.74 20.37 8.16
CA LEU A 79 5.82 19.58 8.95
C LEU A 79 6.43 18.23 9.34
N PRO A 80 6.08 17.68 10.53
CA PRO A 80 6.50 16.35 10.90
C PRO A 80 5.88 15.27 10.00
N THR A 81 6.66 14.21 9.75
CA THR A 81 6.18 12.91 9.27
C THR A 81 6.39 11.93 10.41
N SER A 82 5.31 11.59 11.14
CA SER A 82 5.44 10.82 12.36
C SER A 82 5.75 9.34 12.15
N ALA A 83 5.55 8.83 10.94
CA ALA A 83 5.62 7.40 10.65
C ALA A 83 4.74 6.56 11.60
N GLY A 84 3.62 7.11 12.09
CA GLY A 84 2.76 6.48 13.11
C GLY A 84 3.42 6.30 14.48
N SER A 85 4.61 6.89 14.71
CA SER A 85 5.36 6.77 15.95
C SER A 85 5.26 8.05 16.80
N ARG A 86 5.09 7.88 18.10
CA ARG A 86 5.16 8.99 19.07
C ARG A 86 6.54 9.66 19.09
N ALA A 87 7.59 8.91 18.75
CA ALA A 87 8.96 9.41 18.74
C ALA A 87 9.18 10.53 17.70
N LEU A 88 8.43 10.54 16.59
CA LEU A 88 8.64 11.49 15.48
C LEU A 88 7.53 12.54 15.35
N MET A 89 6.63 12.67 16.32
CA MET A 89 5.46 13.56 16.26
C MET A 89 5.78 15.06 16.10
N SER A 90 6.97 15.48 16.52
CA SER A 90 7.38 16.90 16.57
C SER A 90 8.64 17.22 15.76
N ALA A 91 9.17 16.27 14.98
CA ALA A 91 10.36 16.49 14.16
C ALA A 91 9.96 16.93 12.74
N PRO A 92 10.02 18.22 12.37
CA PRO A 92 9.63 18.67 11.04
C PRO A 92 10.65 18.24 9.99
N ALA A 93 10.15 17.85 8.82
CA ALA A 93 10.98 17.57 7.67
C ALA A 93 11.63 18.85 7.13
N ALA A 94 12.92 18.77 6.77
CA ALA A 94 13.67 19.93 6.24
C ALA A 94 13.25 20.28 4.80
N GLU A 95 12.85 19.28 4.02
CA GLU A 95 12.50 19.40 2.61
C GLU A 95 11.37 18.45 2.23
N HIS A 96 10.76 18.67 1.06
CA HIS A 96 9.77 17.74 0.53
C HIS A 96 10.43 16.44 0.09
N ALA A 97 9.74 15.31 0.34
CA ALA A 97 10.09 14.08 -0.38
C ALA A 97 9.94 14.31 -1.89
N THR A 98 10.80 13.71 -2.71
CA THR A 98 10.77 13.87 -4.17
C THR A 98 9.38 13.57 -4.75
N VAL A 99 8.71 12.53 -4.24
CA VAL A 99 7.35 12.16 -4.64
C VAL A 99 6.34 13.26 -4.30
N VAL A 100 6.48 13.91 -3.15
CA VAL A 100 5.60 15.00 -2.71
C VAL A 100 5.81 16.24 -3.58
N GLN A 101 7.07 16.57 -3.89
CA GLN A 101 7.38 17.69 -4.79
C GLN A 101 6.77 17.47 -6.18
N ARG A 102 6.87 16.24 -6.74
CA ARG A 102 6.26 15.89 -8.04
C ARG A 102 4.73 16.04 -8.02
N TRP A 103 4.06 15.68 -6.92
CA TRP A 103 2.62 15.91 -6.76
C TRP A 103 2.26 17.40 -6.70
N ILE A 104 3.05 18.21 -6.00
CA ILE A 104 2.89 19.67 -5.96
C ILE A 104 3.06 20.23 -7.38
N ASP A 105 4.10 19.83 -8.10
CA ASP A 105 4.40 20.28 -9.46
C ASP A 105 3.29 19.83 -10.46
N ALA A 106 2.62 18.72 -10.19
CA ALA A 106 1.45 18.28 -10.95
C ALA A 106 0.16 19.07 -10.66
N GLY A 107 0.22 20.03 -9.72
CA GLY A 107 -0.88 20.93 -9.39
C GLY A 107 -1.85 20.42 -8.32
N LEU A 108 -1.52 19.31 -7.64
CA LEU A 108 -2.34 18.77 -6.55
C LEU A 108 -2.33 19.70 -5.33
N VAL A 109 -3.47 19.82 -4.67
CA VAL A 109 -3.64 20.62 -3.45
C VAL A 109 -3.54 19.71 -2.23
N ILE A 110 -2.34 19.56 -1.68
CA ILE A 110 -2.09 18.72 -0.52
C ILE A 110 -2.59 19.43 0.74
N PHE A 111 -3.59 18.88 1.44
CA PHE A 111 -4.20 19.51 2.61
C PHE A 111 -4.15 18.70 3.90
N GLY A 112 -3.59 17.49 3.88
CA GLY A 112 -3.46 16.68 5.09
C GLY A 112 -2.58 15.45 4.92
N LYS A 113 -2.24 14.84 6.06
CA LYS A 113 -1.53 13.56 6.14
C LYS A 113 -2.44 12.46 6.70
N THR A 114 -2.32 11.26 6.15
CA THR A 114 -3.18 10.12 6.46
C THR A 114 -2.52 9.17 7.45
N ASN A 115 -3.37 8.50 8.24
CA ASN A 115 -2.98 7.55 9.28
C ASN A 115 -2.22 6.33 8.74
N THR A 116 -1.25 5.88 9.53
CA THR A 116 -0.39 4.71 9.24
C THR A 116 0.00 4.03 10.55
N PRO A 117 0.23 2.71 10.59
CA PRO A 117 0.83 2.06 11.77
C PRO A 117 2.29 2.50 11.95
N GLU A 118 2.83 2.30 13.13
CA GLU A 118 4.20 2.67 13.44
C GLU A 118 5.19 2.05 12.45
N PHE A 119 6.01 2.90 11.79
CA PHE A 119 6.96 2.60 10.72
C PHE A 119 6.38 1.77 9.54
N GLY A 120 5.07 1.78 9.38
CA GLY A 120 4.41 0.97 8.35
C GLY A 120 4.52 -0.54 8.58
N ALA A 121 4.86 -0.98 9.80
CA ALA A 121 5.30 -2.34 10.10
C ALA A 121 4.18 -3.40 10.13
N LYS A 122 2.94 -3.01 9.91
CA LYS A 122 1.77 -3.91 9.98
C LYS A 122 0.89 -3.78 8.75
N GLY A 123 0.23 -4.87 8.37
CA GLY A 123 -0.82 -4.87 7.33
C GLY A 123 -2.14 -4.21 7.77
N ILE A 124 -2.23 -3.71 9.00
CA ILE A 124 -3.36 -2.98 9.60
C ILE A 124 -2.92 -1.57 9.99
N THR A 125 -3.87 -0.65 10.24
CA THR A 125 -3.58 0.74 10.61
C THR A 125 -4.15 1.05 12.00
N GLU A 126 -3.40 0.69 13.03
CA GLU A 126 -3.78 0.78 14.43
C GLU A 126 -2.60 1.28 15.27
N SER A 127 -2.10 2.50 14.99
CA SER A 127 -0.98 3.06 15.76
C SER A 127 -1.41 3.58 17.12
N LEU A 128 -0.51 3.47 18.11
CA LEU A 128 -0.73 4.10 19.42
C LEU A 128 -0.59 5.63 19.37
N ALA A 129 0.07 6.17 18.35
CA ALA A 129 0.24 7.62 18.18
C ALA A 129 -1.07 8.32 17.79
N TRP A 130 -1.83 7.70 16.89
CA TRP A 130 -3.03 8.30 16.29
C TRP A 130 -4.33 7.55 16.62
N GLY A 131 -4.23 6.32 17.13
CA GLY A 131 -5.36 5.39 17.25
C GLY A 131 -5.69 4.69 15.91
N PRO A 132 -6.64 3.74 15.93
CA PRO A 132 -7.00 2.96 14.75
C PRO A 132 -7.69 3.80 13.69
N ALA A 133 -7.25 3.63 12.43
CA ALA A 133 -8.07 3.99 11.28
C ALA A 133 -9.17 2.94 11.09
N ARG A 134 -10.33 3.35 10.58
CA ARG A 134 -11.50 2.49 10.44
C ARG A 134 -11.94 2.38 8.99
N ASN A 135 -12.38 1.19 8.62
CA ASN A 135 -12.84 0.91 7.26
C ASN A 135 -14.21 1.59 7.02
N PRO A 136 -14.36 2.42 5.98
CA PRO A 136 -15.64 3.06 5.66
C PRO A 136 -16.78 2.10 5.32
N TRP A 137 -16.47 0.84 4.92
CA TRP A 137 -17.46 -0.19 4.65
C TRP A 137 -18.00 -0.85 5.93
N ASP A 138 -17.18 -0.95 6.97
CA ASP A 138 -17.54 -1.39 8.32
C ASP A 138 -16.54 -0.81 9.32
N THR A 139 -16.97 0.16 10.13
CA THR A 139 -16.10 0.89 11.07
C THR A 139 -15.58 0.04 12.23
N ASN A 140 -16.01 -1.20 12.38
CA ASN A 140 -15.43 -2.16 13.33
C ASN A 140 -14.22 -2.90 12.78
N ARG A 141 -13.92 -2.71 11.49
CA ARG A 141 -12.83 -3.39 10.78
C ARG A 141 -11.72 -2.44 10.40
N THR A 142 -10.53 -3.00 10.22
CA THR A 142 -9.38 -2.27 9.70
C THR A 142 -9.58 -1.91 8.22
N PRO A 143 -9.13 -0.74 7.76
CA PRO A 143 -9.04 -0.41 6.34
C PRO A 143 -7.81 -1.08 5.67
N GLY A 144 -7.17 -2.03 6.38
CA GLY A 144 -5.86 -2.55 5.98
C GLY A 144 -4.71 -1.62 6.34
N GLY A 145 -3.54 -1.93 5.86
CA GLY A 145 -2.30 -1.17 6.14
C GLY A 145 -1.15 -1.52 5.17
N SER A 146 -0.13 -0.71 5.24
CA SER A 146 0.07 0.41 6.15
C SER A 146 -0.51 1.73 5.65
N SER A 147 -1.04 1.84 4.40
CA SER A 147 -1.69 3.05 3.88
C SER A 147 -3.22 3.06 4.15
N GLY A 148 -3.63 2.59 5.34
CA GLY A 148 -5.06 2.44 5.66
C GLY A 148 -5.79 3.76 5.77
N GLY A 149 -5.14 4.80 6.31
CA GLY A 149 -5.73 6.14 6.35
C GLY A 149 -5.98 6.70 4.94
N SER A 150 -5.04 6.49 3.99
CA SER A 150 -5.20 6.89 2.59
C SER A 150 -6.39 6.17 1.94
N ALA A 151 -6.46 4.85 2.10
CA ALA A 151 -7.56 4.06 1.53
C ALA A 151 -8.92 4.41 2.18
N ALA A 152 -8.96 4.60 3.50
CA ALA A 152 -10.18 5.03 4.17
C ALA A 152 -10.65 6.41 3.71
N ALA A 153 -9.73 7.36 3.51
CA ALA A 153 -10.06 8.69 3.02
C ALA A 153 -10.64 8.65 1.59
N VAL A 154 -10.06 7.85 0.69
CA VAL A 154 -10.55 7.70 -0.68
C VAL A 154 -11.89 6.98 -0.72
N ALA A 155 -12.04 5.87 0.00
CA ALA A 155 -13.31 5.11 0.06
C ALA A 155 -14.46 5.90 0.69
N ALA A 156 -14.14 6.80 1.64
CA ALA A 156 -15.12 7.70 2.25
C ALA A 156 -15.46 8.92 1.37
N GLY A 157 -14.82 9.11 0.23
CA GLY A 157 -15.05 10.22 -0.71
C GLY A 157 -14.46 11.54 -0.26
N ILE A 158 -13.47 11.56 0.65
CA ILE A 158 -12.76 12.80 1.03
C ILE A 158 -11.93 13.31 -0.15
N VAL A 159 -11.21 12.42 -0.82
CA VAL A 159 -10.42 12.72 -2.03
C VAL A 159 -10.58 11.59 -3.04
N PRO A 160 -10.41 11.84 -4.35
CA PRO A 160 -10.51 10.81 -5.38
C PRO A 160 -9.32 9.83 -5.38
N CYS A 161 -8.16 10.29 -4.96
CA CYS A 161 -6.93 9.50 -4.80
C CYS A 161 -6.07 10.07 -3.66
N ALA A 162 -5.19 9.24 -3.10
CA ALA A 162 -4.29 9.64 -2.01
C ALA A 162 -2.95 8.93 -2.13
N GLY A 163 -1.89 9.58 -1.63
CA GLY A 163 -0.55 9.03 -1.57
C GLY A 163 -0.48 7.80 -0.68
N ALA A 164 0.29 6.82 -1.13
CA ALA A 164 0.52 5.55 -0.46
C ALA A 164 1.94 5.04 -0.76
N ASN A 165 2.42 4.05 -0.01
CA ASN A 165 3.65 3.33 -0.32
C ASN A 165 3.51 1.85 0.04
N ASP A 166 4.35 0.98 -0.54
CA ASP A 166 4.20 -0.47 -0.45
C ASP A 166 5.55 -1.15 -0.28
N GLY A 167 5.82 -1.63 0.94
CA GLY A 167 7.02 -2.41 1.30
C GLY A 167 6.75 -3.91 1.45
N GLY A 168 5.47 -4.31 1.62
CA GLY A 168 5.04 -5.70 1.77
C GLY A 168 3.59 -5.93 1.37
N GLY A 169 2.95 -4.95 0.71
CA GLY A 169 1.54 -4.97 0.33
C GLY A 169 0.80 -3.68 0.69
N SER A 170 1.49 -2.68 1.18
CA SER A 170 0.86 -1.51 1.84
C SER A 170 0.17 -0.49 0.91
N ILE A 171 0.17 -0.69 -0.41
CA ILE A 171 -0.77 -0.09 -1.37
C ILE A 171 -1.93 -1.07 -1.61
N ARG A 172 -1.60 -2.33 -1.88
CA ARG A 172 -2.52 -3.37 -2.37
C ARG A 172 -3.47 -3.87 -1.28
N ILE A 173 -2.97 -4.11 -0.07
CA ILE A 173 -3.78 -4.56 1.07
C ILE A 173 -4.89 -3.55 1.40
N PRO A 174 -4.58 -2.25 1.65
CA PRO A 174 -5.64 -1.29 1.95
C PRO A 174 -6.56 -1.01 0.75
N ALA A 175 -6.06 -1.06 -0.49
CA ALA A 175 -6.90 -1.00 -1.67
C ALA A 175 -7.93 -2.13 -1.69
N ALA A 176 -7.50 -3.37 -1.42
CA ALA A 176 -8.37 -4.54 -1.34
C ALA A 176 -9.41 -4.45 -0.21
N CYS A 177 -9.01 -3.96 0.97
CA CYS A 177 -9.89 -3.77 2.12
C CYS A 177 -10.96 -2.68 1.90
N CYS A 178 -10.65 -1.68 1.08
CA CYS A 178 -11.48 -0.48 0.92
C CYS A 178 -12.18 -0.38 -0.45
N GLY A 179 -12.06 -1.38 -1.32
CA GLY A 179 -12.74 -1.39 -2.61
C GLY A 179 -12.11 -0.42 -3.63
N LEU A 180 -10.79 -0.34 -3.67
CA LEU A 180 -10.00 0.60 -4.45
C LEU A 180 -9.02 -0.10 -5.40
N VAL A 181 -8.48 0.67 -6.32
CA VAL A 181 -7.34 0.28 -7.17
C VAL A 181 -6.05 0.60 -6.42
N GLY A 182 -5.15 -0.38 -6.35
CA GLY A 182 -3.82 -0.18 -5.77
C GLY A 182 -2.75 -0.85 -6.62
N LEU A 183 -1.97 -0.07 -7.37
CA LEU A 183 -0.85 -0.56 -8.16
C LEU A 183 0.47 -0.26 -7.44
N LYS A 184 1.21 -1.31 -7.09
CA LYS A 184 2.59 -1.27 -6.66
C LYS A 184 3.49 -1.31 -7.91
N PRO A 185 4.20 -0.23 -8.26
CA PRO A 185 5.11 -0.23 -9.40
C PRO A 185 6.32 -1.15 -9.17
N GLY A 186 7.05 -1.43 -10.23
CA GLY A 186 8.32 -2.15 -10.17
C GLY A 186 9.38 -1.38 -9.38
N ARG A 187 10.37 -2.12 -8.89
CA ARG A 187 11.50 -1.54 -8.15
C ARG A 187 12.20 -0.45 -8.94
N GLY A 188 12.44 0.70 -8.30
CA GLY A 188 13.15 1.82 -8.86
C GLY A 188 12.34 2.72 -9.79
N LEU A 189 11.10 2.34 -10.18
CA LEU A 189 10.28 3.19 -11.07
C LEU A 189 9.86 4.50 -10.40
N THR A 190 9.63 4.51 -9.10
CA THR A 190 9.22 5.70 -8.34
C THR A 190 10.31 6.13 -7.35
N PRO A 191 10.45 7.44 -7.05
CA PRO A 191 11.53 7.97 -6.25
C PRO A 191 11.36 7.64 -4.76
N SER A 192 12.49 7.53 -4.04
CA SER A 192 12.54 7.39 -2.57
C SER A 192 13.25 8.57 -1.89
N GLY A 193 13.69 9.56 -2.68
CA GLY A 193 14.48 10.70 -2.21
C GLY A 193 13.70 11.82 -1.54
N PRO A 194 14.41 12.89 -1.21
CA PRO A 194 15.82 13.15 -1.56
C PRO A 194 16.85 12.48 -0.63
N LEU A 195 16.42 11.96 0.53
CA LEU A 195 17.36 11.44 1.54
C LEU A 195 17.87 10.02 1.23
N ALA A 196 17.13 9.24 0.44
CA ALA A 196 17.47 7.87 0.11
C ALA A 196 17.30 7.58 -1.38
N GLY A 197 18.20 6.80 -1.97
CA GLY A 197 18.09 6.33 -3.36
C GLY A 197 17.12 5.15 -3.53
N GLU A 198 16.89 4.41 -2.44
CA GLU A 198 15.93 3.31 -2.36
C GLU A 198 15.40 3.16 -0.93
N ALA A 199 14.27 2.48 -0.76
CA ALA A 199 13.72 2.17 0.55
C ALA A 199 13.64 0.65 0.75
N MET A 200 14.00 0.18 1.97
CA MET A 200 14.02 -1.25 2.32
C MET A 200 14.80 -2.12 1.30
N HIS A 201 15.96 -1.65 0.87
CA HIS A 201 16.78 -2.31 -0.16
C HIS A 201 15.98 -2.63 -1.42
N GLY A 202 15.25 -1.63 -1.92
CA GLY A 202 14.43 -1.70 -3.13
C GLY A 202 13.14 -2.52 -3.01
N SER A 203 12.74 -2.94 -1.80
CA SER A 203 11.47 -3.64 -1.59
C SER A 203 10.29 -2.68 -1.45
N ALA A 204 10.52 -1.46 -0.96
CA ALA A 204 9.47 -0.45 -0.81
C ALA A 204 9.48 0.55 -1.97
N VAL A 205 8.28 0.94 -2.39
CA VAL A 205 8.04 1.88 -3.50
C VAL A 205 6.93 2.86 -3.14
N GLN A 206 6.95 4.05 -3.74
CA GLN A 206 5.89 5.06 -3.64
C GLN A 206 4.80 4.81 -4.69
N GLY A 207 3.59 5.24 -4.40
CA GLY A 207 2.44 5.17 -5.31
C GLY A 207 1.21 5.83 -4.71
N VAL A 208 0.04 5.43 -5.18
CA VAL A 208 -1.26 5.93 -4.72
C VAL A 208 -2.27 4.80 -4.54
N VAL A 209 -3.36 5.10 -3.84
CA VAL A 209 -4.63 4.38 -3.94
C VAL A 209 -5.66 5.30 -4.58
N SER A 210 -6.50 4.78 -5.47
CA SER A 210 -7.50 5.55 -6.19
C SER A 210 -8.77 4.75 -6.44
N ARG A 211 -9.84 5.43 -6.89
CA ARG A 211 -11.10 4.76 -7.27
C ARG A 211 -11.07 4.20 -8.69
N THR A 212 -10.27 4.78 -9.58
CA THR A 212 -10.24 4.43 -11.01
C THR A 212 -8.85 4.04 -11.49
N VAL A 213 -8.80 3.19 -12.50
CA VAL A 213 -7.53 2.77 -13.12
C VAL A 213 -6.82 3.97 -13.76
N ARG A 214 -7.56 4.89 -14.38
CA ARG A 214 -6.96 6.04 -15.06
C ARG A 214 -6.30 7.02 -14.10
N ASP A 215 -6.86 7.21 -12.89
CA ASP A 215 -6.22 8.04 -11.87
C ASP A 215 -4.93 7.39 -11.37
N THR A 216 -4.94 6.07 -11.11
CA THR A 216 -3.73 5.33 -10.75
C THR A 216 -2.66 5.48 -11.82
N ALA A 217 -3.01 5.30 -13.08
CA ALA A 217 -2.08 5.39 -14.21
C ALA A 217 -1.48 6.81 -14.35
N GLY A 218 -2.33 7.84 -14.33
CA GLY A 218 -1.89 9.23 -14.45
C GLY A 218 -1.05 9.68 -13.24
N MET A 219 -1.39 9.24 -12.02
CA MET A 219 -0.59 9.55 -10.83
C MET A 219 0.78 8.86 -10.86
N LEU A 220 0.86 7.63 -11.41
CA LEU A 220 2.15 6.96 -11.61
C LEU A 220 2.99 7.66 -12.68
N ASP A 221 2.39 8.14 -13.77
CA ASP A 221 3.13 8.94 -14.77
C ASP A 221 3.78 10.18 -14.13
N VAL A 222 3.06 10.87 -13.22
CA VAL A 222 3.57 12.05 -12.48
C VAL A 222 4.80 11.69 -11.64
N ILE A 223 4.77 10.56 -10.93
CA ILE A 223 5.84 10.19 -10.00
C ILE A 223 6.88 9.24 -10.58
N SER A 224 6.73 8.77 -11.82
CA SER A 224 7.69 7.87 -12.48
C SER A 224 9.03 8.55 -12.73
N GLY A 225 10.10 7.74 -12.68
CA GLY A 225 11.50 8.17 -12.74
C GLY A 225 12.16 8.13 -11.36
N GLY A 226 13.26 7.37 -11.28
CA GLY A 226 14.03 7.20 -10.04
C GLY A 226 14.78 8.46 -9.63
N GLU A 227 15.57 8.31 -8.59
CA GLU A 227 16.49 9.36 -8.12
C GLU A 227 17.75 9.38 -8.99
N PRO A 228 18.35 10.56 -9.26
CA PRO A 228 19.61 10.66 -10.00
C PRO A 228 20.77 9.90 -9.36
N PHE A 229 20.73 9.70 -8.03
CA PHE A 229 21.71 8.98 -7.22
C PHE A 229 21.19 7.60 -6.77
N GLY A 230 20.06 7.15 -7.30
CA GLY A 230 19.50 5.83 -6.97
C GLY A 230 20.38 4.70 -7.46
N PRO A 231 20.35 3.52 -6.80
CA PRO A 231 21.20 2.38 -7.18
C PRO A 231 20.73 1.68 -8.46
N TYR A 232 19.55 2.03 -8.98
CA TYR A 232 18.98 1.43 -10.19
C TYR A 232 18.58 2.50 -11.20
N VAL A 233 18.79 2.17 -12.47
CA VAL A 233 18.17 2.90 -13.57
C VAL A 233 16.87 2.18 -13.93
N PRO A 234 15.70 2.78 -13.66
CA PRO A 234 14.42 2.11 -13.92
C PRO A 234 14.21 1.92 -15.43
N ALA A 235 13.66 0.78 -15.80
CA ALA A 235 13.08 0.61 -17.12
C ALA A 235 11.79 1.43 -17.19
N MET A 236 11.86 2.59 -17.82
CA MET A 236 10.70 3.45 -18.00
C MET A 236 9.70 2.80 -18.96
N PRO A 237 8.38 2.87 -18.67
CA PRO A 237 7.36 2.46 -19.64
C PRO A 237 7.60 3.17 -21.00
N PRO A 238 7.46 2.48 -22.13
CA PRO A 238 7.72 3.05 -23.45
C PRO A 238 6.73 4.17 -23.81
N THR A 239 5.59 4.18 -23.16
CA THR A 239 4.53 5.20 -23.28
C THR A 239 4.01 5.55 -21.90
N SER A 240 3.32 6.69 -21.79
CA SER A 240 2.61 7.07 -20.57
C SER A 240 1.64 5.97 -20.15
N LEU A 241 1.58 5.64 -18.87
CA LEU A 241 0.65 4.64 -18.33
C LEU A 241 -0.81 5.08 -18.52
N ALA A 242 -1.08 6.38 -18.42
CA ALA A 242 -2.40 6.94 -18.68
C ALA A 242 -2.84 6.67 -20.14
N SER A 243 -1.91 6.68 -21.10
CA SER A 243 -2.21 6.34 -22.50
C SER A 243 -2.52 4.85 -22.73
N CYS A 244 -2.16 3.98 -21.79
CA CYS A 244 -2.49 2.55 -21.86
C CYS A 244 -3.91 2.23 -21.43
N VAL A 245 -4.61 3.16 -20.76
CA VAL A 245 -5.99 2.98 -20.30
C VAL A 245 -6.92 2.84 -21.49
N GLY A 246 -7.67 1.73 -21.55
CA GLY A 246 -8.58 1.43 -22.64
C GLY A 246 -7.93 0.82 -23.90
N GLN A 247 -6.60 0.61 -23.88
CA GLN A 247 -5.94 -0.18 -24.91
C GLN A 247 -6.15 -1.68 -24.65
N ASP A 248 -6.29 -2.45 -25.71
CA ASP A 248 -6.40 -3.90 -25.66
C ASP A 248 -5.11 -4.54 -25.12
N PRO A 249 -5.18 -5.35 -24.05
CA PRO A 249 -4.03 -6.10 -23.57
C PRO A 249 -3.62 -7.28 -24.48
N GLY A 250 -4.45 -7.65 -25.45
CA GLY A 250 -4.35 -8.90 -26.20
C GLY A 250 -4.87 -10.12 -25.43
N ALA A 251 -4.82 -11.28 -26.06
CA ALA A 251 -5.13 -12.53 -25.38
C ALA A 251 -3.98 -12.94 -24.46
N LEU A 252 -4.24 -12.96 -23.15
CA LEU A 252 -3.25 -13.25 -22.13
C LEU A 252 -3.38 -14.68 -21.64
N ARG A 253 -2.26 -15.29 -21.24
CA ARG A 253 -2.21 -16.52 -20.49
C ARG A 253 -1.90 -16.24 -19.02
N ILE A 254 -2.83 -16.57 -18.13
CA ILE A 254 -2.81 -16.18 -16.72
C ILE A 254 -2.78 -17.44 -15.84
N GLY A 255 -1.72 -17.60 -15.04
CA GLY A 255 -1.68 -18.64 -14.03
C GLY A 255 -2.40 -18.19 -12.77
N VAL A 256 -3.29 -19.03 -12.21
CA VAL A 256 -4.04 -18.69 -11.00
C VAL A 256 -3.70 -19.62 -9.83
N ARG A 257 -3.53 -19.01 -8.64
CA ARG A 257 -3.30 -19.75 -7.39
C ARG A 257 -4.03 -19.10 -6.22
N VAL A 258 -4.84 -19.88 -5.48
CA VAL A 258 -5.55 -19.39 -4.28
C VAL A 258 -4.90 -19.88 -2.98
N PRO A 259 -4.60 -21.17 -2.76
CA PRO A 259 -3.89 -21.63 -1.56
C PRO A 259 -2.44 -21.11 -1.51
N SER A 260 -1.94 -20.85 -0.30
CA SER A 260 -0.52 -20.62 -0.04
C SER A 260 -0.02 -21.56 1.06
N ALA A 261 1.30 -21.77 1.19
CA ALA A 261 1.84 -22.58 2.26
C ALA A 261 1.59 -21.98 3.66
N ILE A 262 1.45 -20.64 3.74
CA ILE A 262 1.12 -19.93 4.97
C ILE A 262 -0.38 -20.07 5.30
N THR A 263 -1.22 -20.02 4.27
CA THR A 263 -2.68 -20.14 4.40
C THR A 263 -3.20 -21.21 3.44
N PRO A 264 -3.09 -22.51 3.81
CA PRO A 264 -3.50 -23.60 2.93
C PRO A 264 -5.00 -23.61 2.62
N THR A 265 -5.79 -23.05 3.54
CA THR A 265 -7.26 -22.95 3.42
C THR A 265 -7.73 -21.52 3.56
N PRO A 266 -7.59 -20.68 2.50
CA PRO A 266 -8.11 -19.31 2.51
C PRO A 266 -9.63 -19.30 2.71
N HIS A 267 -10.14 -18.17 3.20
CA HIS A 267 -11.58 -17.99 3.40
C HIS A 267 -12.35 -18.17 2.08
N ARG A 268 -13.59 -18.68 2.17
CA ARG A 268 -14.45 -18.90 0.98
C ARG A 268 -14.60 -17.67 0.07
N GLU A 269 -14.58 -16.46 0.64
CA GLU A 269 -14.71 -15.22 -0.13
C GLU A 269 -13.45 -14.92 -0.96
N ALA A 270 -12.26 -15.38 -0.55
CA ALA A 270 -11.06 -15.31 -1.37
C ALA A 270 -11.17 -16.20 -2.62
N HIS A 271 -11.71 -17.41 -2.45
CA HIS A 271 -12.03 -18.30 -3.57
C HIS A 271 -13.10 -17.71 -4.48
N ALA A 272 -14.17 -17.14 -3.91
CA ALA A 272 -15.26 -16.53 -4.66
C ALA A 272 -14.76 -15.33 -5.51
N ALA A 273 -13.89 -14.48 -4.93
CA ALA A 273 -13.29 -13.34 -5.62
C ALA A 273 -12.48 -13.78 -6.85
N VAL A 274 -11.61 -14.76 -6.67
CA VAL A 274 -10.81 -15.31 -7.78
C VAL A 274 -11.70 -16.00 -8.82
N ALA A 275 -12.66 -16.82 -8.40
CA ALA A 275 -13.57 -17.51 -9.31
C ALA A 275 -14.41 -16.54 -10.16
N ALA A 276 -14.88 -15.41 -9.58
CA ALA A 276 -15.57 -14.37 -10.32
C ALA A 276 -14.65 -13.71 -11.36
N THR A 277 -13.41 -13.43 -10.97
CA THR A 277 -12.39 -12.85 -11.85
C THR A 277 -12.03 -13.80 -13.00
N VAL A 278 -11.83 -15.10 -12.72
CA VAL A 278 -11.54 -16.13 -13.74
C VAL A 278 -12.65 -16.19 -14.78
N ARG A 279 -13.93 -16.18 -14.37
CA ARG A 279 -15.05 -16.13 -15.32
C ARG A 279 -14.98 -14.90 -16.23
N ALA A 280 -14.80 -13.72 -15.66
CA ALA A 280 -14.71 -12.48 -16.45
C ALA A 280 -13.50 -12.50 -17.42
N LEU A 281 -12.34 -12.98 -16.99
CA LEU A 281 -11.16 -13.13 -17.85
C LEU A 281 -11.42 -14.11 -19.01
N THR A 282 -12.09 -15.22 -18.76
CA THR A 282 -12.42 -16.20 -19.78
C THR A 282 -13.44 -15.63 -20.79
N GLU A 283 -14.45 -14.90 -20.33
CA GLU A 283 -15.43 -14.20 -21.17
C GLU A 283 -14.78 -13.10 -22.04
N LEU A 284 -13.69 -12.49 -21.54
CA LEU A 284 -12.87 -11.51 -22.28
C LEU A 284 -11.86 -12.17 -23.25
N GLY A 285 -11.80 -13.50 -23.31
CA GLY A 285 -10.96 -14.23 -24.25
C GLY A 285 -9.54 -14.53 -23.76
N HIS A 286 -9.26 -14.36 -22.46
CA HIS A 286 -7.99 -14.77 -21.87
C HIS A 286 -7.98 -16.27 -21.53
N GLN A 287 -6.78 -16.88 -21.57
CA GLN A 287 -6.58 -18.25 -21.09
C GLN A 287 -6.19 -18.20 -19.61
N VAL A 288 -6.91 -18.96 -18.77
CA VAL A 288 -6.63 -19.02 -17.32
C VAL A 288 -6.39 -20.47 -16.91
N ASP A 289 -5.20 -20.74 -16.38
CA ASP A 289 -4.77 -22.06 -15.95
C ASP A 289 -4.62 -22.10 -14.43
N GLU A 290 -5.29 -23.03 -13.75
CA GLU A 290 -5.08 -23.27 -12.33
C GLU A 290 -3.72 -23.94 -12.10
N LEU A 291 -2.90 -23.34 -11.23
CA LEU A 291 -1.58 -23.85 -10.93
C LEU A 291 -1.65 -24.88 -9.80
N PRO A 292 -1.14 -26.12 -10.00
CA PRO A 292 -1.14 -27.16 -8.96
C PRO A 292 -0.27 -26.76 -7.76
N GLU A 293 0.79 -25.98 -8.02
CA GLU A 293 1.73 -25.49 -7.01
C GLU A 293 2.02 -24.00 -7.22
N ALA A 294 2.45 -23.31 -6.16
CA ALA A 294 2.90 -21.91 -6.28
C ALA A 294 4.21 -21.88 -7.12
N PRO A 295 4.37 -20.88 -8.02
CA PRO A 295 5.59 -20.75 -8.82
C PRO A 295 6.78 -20.20 -8.01
N TYR A 296 6.71 -20.23 -6.69
CA TYR A 296 7.73 -19.79 -5.73
C TYR A 296 7.53 -20.50 -4.40
N ASP A 297 8.55 -20.49 -3.55
CA ASP A 297 8.46 -20.99 -2.18
C ASP A 297 7.92 -19.86 -1.28
N ASP A 298 6.62 -19.88 -1.00
CA ASP A 298 5.94 -18.84 -0.23
C ASP A 298 6.27 -18.90 1.27
N ALA A 299 6.56 -20.07 1.83
CA ALA A 299 6.99 -20.20 3.22
C ALA A 299 8.41 -19.64 3.45
N GLU A 300 9.37 -19.97 2.57
CA GLU A 300 10.71 -19.40 2.61
C GLU A 300 10.69 -17.89 2.38
N LEU A 301 9.92 -17.44 1.39
CA LEU A 301 9.75 -16.02 1.06
C LEU A 301 9.20 -15.21 2.24
N ALA A 302 8.23 -15.75 2.98
CA ALA A 302 7.67 -15.09 4.15
C ALA A 302 8.68 -14.94 5.28
N ARG A 303 9.51 -15.97 5.52
CA ARG A 303 10.58 -15.90 6.53
C ARG A 303 11.65 -14.87 6.14
N ASP A 304 12.09 -14.85 4.88
CA ASP A 304 13.05 -13.87 4.37
C ASP A 304 12.50 -12.44 4.44
N PHE A 305 11.22 -12.28 4.15
CA PHE A 305 10.52 -11.01 4.29
C PHE A 305 10.55 -10.52 5.74
N LEU A 306 10.13 -11.35 6.71
CA LEU A 306 10.09 -10.94 8.12
C LEU A 306 11.48 -10.72 8.69
N LEU A 307 12.47 -11.55 8.34
CA LEU A 307 13.85 -11.34 8.80
C LEU A 307 14.38 -9.98 8.34
N THR A 308 14.18 -9.66 7.06
CA THR A 308 14.55 -8.34 6.51
C THR A 308 13.79 -7.21 7.23
N TRP A 309 12.50 -7.42 7.48
CA TRP A 309 11.65 -6.44 8.16
C TRP A 309 12.11 -6.16 9.59
N PHE A 310 12.50 -7.20 10.35
CA PHE A 310 13.03 -7.04 11.69
C PHE A 310 14.32 -6.20 11.73
N VAL A 311 15.22 -6.42 10.76
CA VAL A 311 16.45 -5.63 10.66
C VAL A 311 16.15 -4.18 10.32
N VAL A 312 15.22 -3.94 9.41
CA VAL A 312 14.74 -2.58 9.07
C VAL A 312 14.10 -1.92 10.29
N ALA A 313 13.23 -2.61 11.03
CA ALA A 313 12.63 -2.08 12.27
C ALA A 313 13.68 -1.72 13.32
N ALA A 314 14.75 -2.49 13.43
CA ALA A 314 15.85 -2.18 14.34
C ALA A 314 16.58 -0.88 13.94
N TRP A 315 16.78 -0.67 12.64
CA TRP A 315 17.36 0.56 12.11
C TRP A 315 16.43 1.75 12.29
N GLU A 316 15.14 1.62 11.95
CA GLU A 316 14.13 2.68 12.10
C GLU A 316 14.03 3.18 13.55
N VAL A 317 13.98 2.25 14.52
CA VAL A 317 13.96 2.62 15.95
C VAL A 317 15.26 3.35 16.35
N ALA A 318 16.42 2.89 15.87
CA ALA A 318 17.69 3.55 16.18
C ALA A 318 17.75 4.96 15.57
N GLU A 319 17.31 5.11 14.33
CA GLU A 319 17.29 6.39 13.64
C GLU A 319 16.27 7.36 14.25
N ALA A 320 15.07 6.88 14.58
CA ALA A 320 14.08 7.72 15.27
C ALA A 320 14.59 8.23 16.62
N LYS A 321 15.29 7.38 17.39
CA LYS A 321 15.95 7.83 18.64
C LYS A 321 17.04 8.86 18.39
N ARG A 322 17.85 8.68 17.34
CA ARG A 322 18.90 9.63 16.97
C ARG A 322 18.33 11.00 16.59
N LEU A 323 17.21 11.02 15.87
CA LEU A 323 16.57 12.25 15.39
C LEU A 323 15.81 12.99 16.51
N SER A 324 15.14 12.25 17.40
CA SER A 324 14.22 12.84 18.37
C SER A 324 14.72 12.86 19.81
N GLY A 325 15.74 12.05 20.13
CA GLY A 325 16.16 11.81 21.52
C GLY A 325 15.19 10.96 22.35
N ALA A 326 14.16 10.36 21.71
CA ALA A 326 13.12 9.59 22.39
C ALA A 326 13.65 8.30 23.04
N GLY A 327 13.08 7.91 24.19
CA GLY A 327 13.30 6.63 24.84
C GLY A 327 12.41 5.52 24.30
N ASP A 328 12.57 4.29 24.85
CA ASP A 328 11.78 3.11 24.44
C ASP A 328 10.26 3.29 24.65
N GLU A 329 9.85 4.12 25.61
CA GLU A 329 8.45 4.41 25.94
C GLU A 329 7.68 5.11 24.82
N SER A 330 8.40 5.68 23.86
CA SER A 330 7.82 6.37 22.69
C SER A 330 7.49 5.44 21.53
N PHE A 331 7.86 4.16 21.65
CA PHE A 331 7.63 3.15 20.60
C PHE A 331 6.61 2.11 21.04
N GLU A 332 5.97 1.49 20.07
CA GLU A 332 5.06 0.37 20.31
C GLU A 332 5.84 -0.88 20.75
N ARG A 333 5.22 -1.70 21.61
CA ARG A 333 5.78 -2.98 22.06
C ARG A 333 6.21 -3.88 20.92
N ASP A 334 5.32 -4.04 19.93
CA ASP A 334 5.56 -4.92 18.79
C ASP A 334 6.75 -4.43 17.96
N THR A 335 6.88 -3.12 17.78
CA THR A 335 8.03 -2.48 17.12
C THR A 335 9.32 -2.76 17.87
N LEU A 336 9.32 -2.65 19.20
CA LEU A 336 10.49 -2.95 20.02
C LEU A 336 10.88 -4.43 20.01
N ILE A 337 9.89 -5.36 19.93
CA ILE A 337 10.14 -6.79 19.77
C ILE A 337 10.77 -7.06 18.39
N MET A 338 10.19 -6.54 17.31
CA MET A 338 10.76 -6.65 15.96
C MET A 338 12.19 -6.08 15.91
N ALA A 339 12.41 -4.93 16.51
CA ALA A 339 13.75 -4.31 16.60
C ALA A 339 14.72 -5.15 17.43
N ALA A 340 14.27 -5.83 18.49
CA ALA A 340 15.12 -6.73 19.28
C ALA A 340 15.52 -7.99 18.49
N LEU A 341 14.60 -8.56 17.71
CA LEU A 341 14.86 -9.68 16.79
C LEU A 341 15.82 -9.25 15.67
N GLY A 342 15.60 -8.07 15.08
CA GLY A 342 16.50 -7.52 14.07
C GLY A 342 17.93 -7.30 14.57
N ARG A 343 18.10 -6.75 15.76
CA ARG A 343 19.42 -6.64 16.39
C ARG A 343 20.08 -7.98 16.73
N ALA A 344 19.30 -9.03 16.89
CA ALA A 344 19.81 -10.38 17.14
C ALA A 344 20.12 -11.16 15.84
N THR A 345 19.70 -10.67 14.69
CA THR A 345 20.03 -11.22 13.38
C THR A 345 21.50 -10.94 13.06
N SER A 346 22.25 -11.95 12.65
CA SER A 346 23.63 -11.74 12.22
C SER A 346 23.67 -11.07 10.84
N SER A 347 24.79 -10.40 10.55
CA SER A 347 24.99 -9.82 9.20
C SER A 347 25.01 -10.89 8.12
N VAL A 348 25.47 -12.09 8.42
CA VAL A 348 25.48 -13.22 7.47
C VAL A 348 24.06 -13.69 7.21
N ASP A 349 23.24 -13.93 8.24
CA ASP A 349 21.83 -14.33 8.08
C ASP A 349 21.05 -13.30 7.26
N TYR A 350 21.34 -12.00 7.46
CA TYR A 350 20.72 -10.92 6.71
C TYR A 350 21.12 -10.94 5.22
N VAL A 351 22.44 -11.08 4.94
CA VAL A 351 22.94 -11.17 3.56
C VAL A 351 22.38 -12.39 2.87
N ASP A 352 22.31 -13.55 3.54
CA ASP A 352 21.73 -14.77 2.99
C ASP A 352 20.24 -14.58 2.61
N ALA A 353 19.45 -13.89 3.43
CA ALA A 353 18.06 -13.58 3.11
C ALA A 353 17.94 -12.63 1.89
N VAL A 354 18.84 -11.65 1.77
CA VAL A 354 18.90 -10.76 0.61
C VAL A 354 19.29 -11.53 -0.68
N GLU A 355 20.28 -12.41 -0.58
CA GLU A 355 20.73 -13.24 -1.72
C GLU A 355 19.66 -14.24 -2.16
N ARG A 356 18.89 -14.84 -1.24
CA ARG A 356 17.77 -15.73 -1.58
C ARG A 356 16.68 -15.04 -2.41
N ARG A 357 16.56 -13.70 -2.38
CA ARG A 357 15.67 -12.97 -3.30
C ARG A 357 15.96 -13.29 -4.77
N HIS A 358 17.20 -13.56 -5.12
CA HIS A 358 17.57 -13.96 -6.49
C HIS A 358 16.98 -15.32 -6.87
N ALA A 359 16.85 -16.26 -5.91
CA ALA A 359 16.20 -17.54 -6.16
C ALA A 359 14.70 -17.37 -6.44
N HIS A 360 13.99 -16.57 -5.60
CA HIS A 360 12.58 -16.25 -5.82
C HIS A 360 12.37 -15.53 -7.17
N THR A 361 13.23 -14.58 -7.51
CA THR A 361 13.15 -13.84 -8.78
C THR A 361 13.35 -14.77 -9.98
N ARG A 362 14.31 -15.71 -9.92
CA ARG A 362 14.55 -16.69 -11.01
C ARG A 362 13.36 -17.63 -11.20
N ARG A 363 12.80 -18.19 -10.10
CA ARG A 363 11.61 -19.07 -10.19
C ARG A 363 10.44 -18.36 -10.88
N LEU A 364 10.18 -17.10 -10.52
CA LEU A 364 9.16 -16.29 -11.20
C LEU A 364 9.51 -15.95 -12.64
N SER A 365 10.79 -15.74 -12.95
CA SER A 365 11.20 -15.50 -14.35
C SER A 365 10.89 -16.71 -15.22
N THR A 366 11.18 -17.92 -14.73
CA THR A 366 10.81 -19.18 -15.44
C THR A 366 9.28 -19.32 -15.58
N PHE A 367 8.50 -18.97 -14.56
CA PHE A 367 7.04 -18.95 -14.65
C PHE A 367 6.56 -18.01 -15.78
N PHE A 368 7.12 -16.81 -15.85
CA PHE A 368 6.77 -15.80 -16.87
C PHE A 368 7.30 -16.10 -18.30
N GLU A 369 8.04 -17.19 -18.51
CA GLU A 369 8.32 -17.71 -19.85
C GLU A 369 7.08 -18.35 -20.51
N SER A 370 6.11 -18.79 -19.67
CA SER A 370 4.90 -19.49 -20.12
C SER A 370 3.60 -18.75 -19.82
N TYR A 371 3.63 -17.76 -18.91
CA TYR A 371 2.47 -16.99 -18.47
C TYR A 371 2.76 -15.50 -18.53
N ASP A 372 1.75 -14.71 -18.87
CA ASP A 372 1.83 -13.25 -18.87
C ASP A 372 1.64 -12.65 -17.48
N LEU A 373 0.76 -13.25 -16.67
CA LEU A 373 0.40 -12.76 -15.33
C LEU A 373 0.21 -13.92 -14.35
N LEU A 374 0.44 -13.62 -13.05
CA LEU A 374 0.03 -14.47 -11.93
C LEU A 374 -1.15 -13.82 -11.22
N LEU A 375 -2.28 -14.53 -11.12
CA LEU A 375 -3.47 -14.11 -10.39
C LEU A 375 -3.54 -14.82 -9.03
N THR A 376 -3.72 -14.03 -7.96
CA THR A 376 -3.97 -14.52 -6.60
C THR A 376 -5.07 -13.67 -5.94
N PRO A 377 -5.67 -14.09 -4.83
CA PRO A 377 -6.33 -13.13 -3.95
C PRO A 377 -5.34 -12.06 -3.50
N THR A 378 -5.81 -10.86 -3.16
CA THR A 378 -4.98 -9.90 -2.41
C THR A 378 -4.99 -10.25 -0.92
N LEU A 379 -6.15 -10.64 -0.41
CA LEU A 379 -6.41 -11.01 0.99
C LEU A 379 -6.85 -12.47 1.04
N ALA A 380 -6.36 -13.23 2.03
CA ALA A 380 -6.82 -14.61 2.28
C ALA A 380 -8.14 -14.65 3.07
N THR A 381 -8.49 -13.56 3.77
CA THR A 381 -9.72 -13.40 4.57
C THR A 381 -10.33 -12.02 4.34
N PRO A 382 -11.61 -11.79 4.63
CA PRO A 382 -12.16 -10.45 4.75
C PRO A 382 -11.35 -9.59 5.74
N PRO A 383 -11.41 -8.25 5.64
CA PRO A 383 -10.65 -7.35 6.52
C PRO A 383 -10.87 -7.71 8.01
N PRO A 384 -9.79 -7.89 8.81
CA PRO A 384 -9.88 -8.20 10.24
C PRO A 384 -10.61 -7.13 11.05
N THR A 385 -11.12 -7.51 12.21
CA THR A 385 -11.68 -6.56 13.17
C THR A 385 -10.58 -5.76 13.87
N ILE A 386 -10.88 -4.53 14.27
CA ILE A 386 -9.93 -3.71 15.03
C ILE A 386 -9.62 -4.38 16.36
N GLY A 387 -8.33 -4.44 16.72
CA GLY A 387 -7.84 -5.11 17.93
C GLY A 387 -7.66 -6.62 17.80
N GLU A 388 -8.00 -7.25 16.67
CA GLU A 388 -7.89 -8.72 16.48
C GLU A 388 -6.47 -9.26 16.69
N PHE A 389 -5.48 -8.45 16.35
CA PHE A 389 -4.07 -8.83 16.49
C PHE A 389 -3.43 -8.37 17.80
N GLU A 390 -4.18 -7.79 18.72
CA GLU A 390 -3.66 -7.44 20.04
C GLU A 390 -3.21 -8.68 20.81
N LEU A 391 -2.13 -8.54 21.57
CA LEU A 391 -1.64 -9.61 22.43
C LEU A 391 -2.55 -9.74 23.66
N PRO A 392 -2.90 -10.98 24.07
CA PRO A 392 -3.52 -11.19 25.39
C PRO A 392 -2.69 -10.54 26.50
N VAL A 393 -3.37 -9.99 27.52
CA VAL A 393 -2.71 -9.19 28.61
C VAL A 393 -1.54 -9.92 29.26
N ALA A 394 -1.66 -11.24 29.46
CA ALA A 394 -0.57 -12.04 30.06
C ALA A 394 0.67 -12.09 29.16
N LEU A 395 0.48 -12.31 27.85
CA LEU A 395 1.58 -12.32 26.87
C LEU A 395 2.17 -10.94 26.68
N ALA A 396 1.35 -9.90 26.72
CA ALA A 396 1.77 -8.50 26.66
C ALA A 396 2.72 -8.17 27.83
N ARG A 397 2.37 -8.56 29.07
CA ARG A 397 3.21 -8.38 30.26
C ARG A 397 4.53 -9.18 30.18
N ALA A 398 4.47 -10.40 29.67
CA ALA A 398 5.68 -11.21 29.46
C ALA A 398 6.61 -10.55 28.43
N ALA A 399 6.07 -10.05 27.33
CA ALA A 399 6.83 -9.30 26.33
C ALA A 399 7.49 -8.04 26.91
N ASP A 400 6.76 -7.27 27.73
CA ASP A 400 7.29 -6.09 28.41
C ASP A 400 8.44 -6.45 29.37
N ALA A 401 8.35 -7.58 30.09
CA ALA A 401 9.43 -8.06 30.95
C ALA A 401 10.68 -8.46 30.14
N LEU A 402 10.50 -9.13 28.98
CA LEU A 402 11.62 -9.48 28.09
C LEU A 402 12.30 -8.24 27.50
N LEU A 403 11.54 -7.22 27.15
CA LEU A 403 12.10 -5.94 26.67
C LEU A 403 12.87 -5.21 27.76
N LYS A 404 12.31 -5.09 28.98
CA LYS A 404 12.97 -4.46 30.14
C LYS A 404 14.28 -5.14 30.51
N THR A 405 14.31 -6.46 30.46
CA THR A 405 15.52 -7.25 30.79
C THR A 405 16.50 -7.37 29.61
N ARG A 406 16.16 -6.83 28.45
CA ARG A 406 16.92 -6.95 27.18
C ARG A 406 17.13 -8.40 26.73
N THR A 407 16.26 -9.30 27.15
CA THR A 407 16.31 -10.74 26.81
C THR A 407 15.45 -11.09 25.60
N ALA A 408 14.65 -10.18 25.05
CA ALA A 408 13.83 -10.38 23.86
C ALA A 408 14.64 -10.88 22.64
N ARG A 409 15.95 -10.60 22.57
CA ARG A 409 16.86 -11.14 21.55
C ARG A 409 16.91 -12.68 21.50
N PHE A 410 16.60 -13.37 22.61
CA PHE A 410 16.60 -14.83 22.67
C PHE A 410 15.33 -15.45 22.08
N LEU A 411 14.31 -14.65 21.79
CA LEU A 411 13.10 -15.10 21.12
C LEU A 411 13.38 -15.69 19.72
N LYS A 412 14.50 -15.30 19.08
CA LYS A 412 14.92 -15.88 17.79
C LYS A 412 15.16 -17.39 17.83
N TYR A 413 15.44 -17.97 19.02
CA TYR A 413 15.64 -19.41 19.21
C TYR A 413 14.35 -20.16 19.54
N THR A 414 13.22 -19.49 19.52
CA THR A 414 11.89 -20.05 19.77
C THR A 414 11.08 -20.06 18.47
N LYS A 415 9.86 -20.59 18.53
CA LYS A 415 8.92 -20.56 17.40
C LYS A 415 8.29 -19.18 17.15
N ILE A 416 8.72 -18.15 17.87
CA ILE A 416 8.09 -16.82 17.81
C ILE A 416 8.09 -16.24 16.40
N VAL A 417 9.11 -16.51 15.59
CA VAL A 417 9.17 -16.04 14.20
C VAL A 417 8.09 -16.74 13.36
N ASP A 418 7.95 -18.06 13.49
CA ASP A 418 6.90 -18.81 12.80
C ASP A 418 5.51 -18.35 13.27
N ASP A 419 5.32 -18.16 14.59
CA ASP A 419 4.06 -17.62 15.16
C ASP A 419 3.77 -16.20 14.64
N MET A 420 4.80 -15.38 14.39
CA MET A 420 4.64 -14.05 13.79
C MET A 420 4.32 -14.12 12.30
N VAL A 421 4.87 -15.07 11.55
CA VAL A 421 4.46 -15.36 10.16
C VAL A 421 2.98 -15.68 10.15
N ASP A 422 2.57 -16.68 10.95
CA ASP A 422 1.18 -17.15 10.99
C ASP A 422 0.23 -16.02 11.41
N LYS A 423 0.57 -15.24 12.42
CA LYS A 423 -0.31 -14.18 12.92
C LYS A 423 -0.41 -12.97 12.00
N ASN A 424 0.71 -12.51 11.44
CA ASN A 424 0.75 -11.25 10.69
C ASN A 424 0.58 -11.43 9.18
N LEU A 425 1.00 -12.58 8.62
CA LEU A 425 0.96 -12.80 7.17
C LEU A 425 -0.14 -13.76 6.74
N ASN A 426 -0.74 -14.54 7.63
CA ASN A 426 -1.78 -15.51 7.30
C ASN A 426 -2.97 -14.90 6.52
N TRP A 427 -3.41 -13.70 6.88
CA TRP A 427 -4.52 -13.05 6.20
C TRP A 427 -4.12 -12.31 4.91
N VAL A 428 -2.80 -12.09 4.68
CA VAL A 428 -2.23 -11.38 3.52
C VAL A 428 -0.99 -12.10 2.95
N PRO A 429 -1.04 -13.40 2.66
CA PRO A 429 0.16 -14.19 2.33
C PRO A 429 0.71 -13.95 0.92
N TYR A 430 0.04 -13.17 0.08
CA TYR A 430 0.33 -13.08 -1.35
C TYR A 430 1.14 -11.84 -1.76
N THR A 431 1.15 -10.79 -0.95
CA THR A 431 1.59 -9.47 -1.41
C THR A 431 3.10 -9.28 -1.39
N GLN A 432 3.83 -9.95 -0.47
CA GLN A 432 5.28 -9.77 -0.23
C GLN A 432 6.12 -10.22 -1.43
N LEU A 433 5.61 -11.15 -2.24
CA LEU A 433 6.25 -11.65 -3.45
C LEU A 433 6.70 -10.51 -4.38
N ALA A 434 5.79 -9.60 -4.68
CA ALA A 434 6.06 -8.49 -5.59
C ALA A 434 7.08 -7.49 -5.03
N ASN A 435 7.18 -7.36 -3.69
CA ASN A 435 8.17 -6.50 -3.03
C ASN A 435 9.58 -7.11 -3.10
N LEU A 436 9.72 -8.37 -2.68
CA LEU A 436 11.03 -9.03 -2.65
C LEU A 436 11.60 -9.24 -4.05
N THR A 437 10.75 -9.56 -5.04
CA THR A 437 11.19 -9.78 -6.42
C THR A 437 11.26 -8.50 -7.26
N GLY A 438 10.79 -7.35 -6.73
CA GLY A 438 10.81 -6.06 -7.41
C GLY A 438 9.81 -5.93 -8.56
N ARG A 439 8.86 -6.87 -8.71
CA ARG A 439 7.89 -6.89 -9.81
C ARG A 439 6.73 -5.93 -9.57
N PRO A 440 6.12 -5.35 -10.61
CA PRO A 440 4.87 -4.63 -10.47
C PRO A 440 3.73 -5.58 -10.17
N ALA A 441 2.76 -5.10 -9.36
CA ALA A 441 1.55 -5.83 -9.03
C ALA A 441 0.39 -4.87 -8.75
N ILE A 442 -0.83 -5.25 -9.16
CA ILE A 442 -2.03 -4.46 -8.96
C ILE A 442 -3.08 -5.25 -8.17
N SER A 443 -3.75 -4.58 -7.24
CA SER A 443 -4.97 -5.08 -6.59
C SER A 443 -6.18 -4.36 -7.17
N LEU A 444 -7.19 -5.14 -7.58
CA LEU A 444 -8.44 -4.64 -8.15
C LEU A 444 -9.64 -5.10 -7.31
N PRO A 445 -10.65 -4.25 -7.06
CA PRO A 445 -11.79 -4.54 -6.19
C PRO A 445 -12.89 -5.28 -6.98
N LEU A 446 -12.66 -6.52 -7.37
CA LEU A 446 -13.55 -7.28 -8.25
C LEU A 446 -14.61 -8.12 -7.52
N HIS A 447 -14.63 -8.09 -6.18
CA HIS A 447 -15.59 -8.85 -5.38
C HIS A 447 -16.02 -8.10 -4.12
N TRP A 448 -17.28 -8.30 -3.73
CA TRP A 448 -17.84 -7.90 -2.44
C TRP A 448 -18.48 -9.11 -1.77
N THR A 449 -18.22 -9.29 -0.48
CA THR A 449 -18.85 -10.34 0.31
C THR A 449 -20.37 -10.11 0.43
N PRO A 450 -21.15 -11.13 0.82
CA PRO A 450 -22.57 -10.94 1.10
C PRO A 450 -22.87 -9.87 2.16
N GLU A 451 -21.91 -9.61 3.07
CA GLU A 451 -22.00 -8.57 4.10
C GLU A 451 -21.62 -7.19 3.56
N GLY A 452 -21.25 -7.07 2.27
CA GLY A 452 -20.91 -5.81 1.62
C GLY A 452 -19.46 -5.37 1.79
N LEU A 453 -18.56 -6.23 2.27
CA LEU A 453 -17.13 -5.93 2.40
C LEU A 453 -16.40 -6.17 1.06
N PRO A 454 -15.56 -5.23 0.60
CA PRO A 454 -14.76 -5.47 -0.59
C PRO A 454 -13.65 -6.50 -0.35
N MET A 455 -13.37 -7.28 -1.40
CA MET A 455 -12.27 -8.24 -1.47
C MET A 455 -11.53 -8.03 -2.79
N GLY A 456 -10.27 -7.61 -2.71
CA GLY A 456 -9.44 -7.42 -3.90
C GLY A 456 -8.82 -8.72 -4.40
N VAL A 457 -8.56 -8.75 -5.71
CA VAL A 457 -7.69 -9.75 -6.34
C VAL A 457 -6.42 -9.09 -6.85
N GLN A 458 -5.34 -9.84 -6.88
CA GLN A 458 -4.02 -9.34 -7.24
C GLN A 458 -3.52 -9.98 -8.53
N PHE A 459 -3.00 -9.14 -9.43
CA PHE A 459 -2.22 -9.57 -10.58
C PHE A 459 -0.76 -9.14 -10.38
N VAL A 460 0.16 -10.09 -10.54
CA VAL A 460 1.62 -9.84 -10.57
C VAL A 460 2.09 -9.98 -12.01
N ALA A 461 2.87 -9.03 -12.50
CA ALA A 461 3.39 -9.01 -13.85
C ALA A 461 4.91 -9.27 -13.91
N PRO A 462 5.47 -9.54 -15.09
CA PRO A 462 6.90 -9.49 -15.34
C PRO A 462 7.52 -8.13 -14.96
N LEU A 463 8.83 -8.05 -14.86
CA LEU A 463 9.53 -6.77 -14.67
C LEU A 463 9.14 -5.80 -15.80
N ALA A 464 8.95 -4.52 -15.46
CA ALA A 464 8.47 -3.48 -16.37
C ALA A 464 7.07 -3.75 -16.98
N GLY A 465 6.24 -4.57 -16.32
CA GLY A 465 4.89 -4.96 -16.79
C GLY A 465 3.78 -4.01 -16.37
N GLU A 466 4.05 -2.78 -15.92
CA GLU A 466 3.04 -1.82 -15.49
C GLU A 466 2.01 -1.51 -16.58
N SER A 467 2.47 -1.32 -17.82
CA SER A 467 1.59 -1.06 -18.96
C SER A 467 0.59 -2.21 -19.21
N LEU A 468 1.06 -3.46 -19.06
CA LEU A 468 0.20 -4.64 -19.18
C LEU A 468 -0.85 -4.68 -18.07
N LEU A 469 -0.43 -4.41 -16.82
CA LEU A 469 -1.35 -4.33 -15.68
C LEU A 469 -2.42 -3.25 -15.86
N VAL A 470 -2.04 -2.06 -16.36
CA VAL A 470 -2.97 -0.96 -16.60
C VAL A 470 -3.98 -1.31 -17.71
N LYS A 471 -3.53 -1.92 -18.82
CA LYS A 471 -4.42 -2.35 -19.90
C LYS A 471 -5.46 -3.37 -19.42
N LEU A 472 -5.00 -4.44 -18.75
CA LEU A 472 -5.91 -5.45 -18.19
C LEU A 472 -6.84 -4.87 -17.13
N ALA A 473 -6.32 -4.02 -16.23
CA ALA A 473 -7.12 -3.39 -15.19
C ALA A 473 -8.25 -2.52 -15.78
N ALA A 474 -7.95 -1.75 -16.83
CA ALA A 474 -8.95 -0.93 -17.53
C ALA A 474 -10.01 -1.79 -18.24
N GLN A 475 -9.62 -2.92 -18.82
CA GLN A 475 -10.54 -3.88 -19.42
C GLN A 475 -11.48 -4.50 -18.37
N LEU A 476 -10.92 -4.90 -17.20
CA LEU A 476 -11.70 -5.42 -16.09
C LEU A 476 -12.58 -4.36 -15.41
N GLU A 477 -12.14 -3.09 -15.35
CA GLU A 477 -12.96 -1.97 -14.86
C GLU A 477 -14.21 -1.76 -15.70
N GLN A 478 -14.12 -1.98 -17.00
CA GLN A 478 -15.27 -1.93 -17.92
C GLN A 478 -16.18 -3.15 -17.79
N ALA A 479 -15.60 -4.36 -17.68
CA ALA A 479 -16.37 -5.60 -17.61
C ALA A 479 -17.03 -5.83 -16.23
N MET A 480 -16.39 -5.37 -15.16
CA MET A 480 -16.84 -5.53 -13.77
C MET A 480 -16.80 -4.18 -13.03
N PRO A 481 -17.62 -3.20 -13.37
CA PRO A 481 -17.51 -1.84 -12.86
C PRO A 481 -17.68 -1.75 -11.33
N TRP A 482 -16.78 -1.04 -10.68
CA TRP A 482 -16.79 -0.83 -9.22
C TRP A 482 -16.85 0.64 -8.81
N ALA A 483 -16.51 1.58 -9.70
CA ALA A 483 -16.38 3.00 -9.36
C ALA A 483 -17.65 3.64 -8.80
N GLY A 484 -18.83 3.09 -9.14
CA GLY A 484 -20.13 3.51 -8.60
C GLY A 484 -20.48 2.95 -7.24
N ARG A 485 -19.66 2.05 -6.66
CA ARG A 485 -19.89 1.52 -5.32
C ARG A 485 -19.37 2.50 -4.27
N VAL A 486 -20.20 2.80 -3.30
CA VAL A 486 -19.95 3.82 -2.27
C VAL A 486 -20.05 3.18 -0.90
N ALA A 487 -19.05 3.46 -0.05
CA ALA A 487 -19.08 3.03 1.34
C ALA A 487 -20.20 3.72 2.13
N PRO A 488 -20.90 3.02 3.04
CA PRO A 488 -22.06 3.52 3.76
C PRO A 488 -21.67 4.40 4.96
N ILE A 489 -20.88 5.48 4.76
CA ILE A 489 -20.35 6.36 5.81
C ILE A 489 -20.78 7.80 5.66
#